data_269fecc1cff6c3dee32e101dfd61f34a
#
_entry.id   269fecc1cff6c3dee32e101dfd61f34a
#
_cell.length_a   1.000
_cell.length_b   1.000
_cell.length_c   1.000
_cell.angle_alpha   90.00
_cell.angle_beta   90.00
_cell.angle_gamma   90.00
#
_symmetry.space_group_name_H-M   'P 1'
#
loop_
_entity.id
_entity.type
_entity.pdbx_description
1 polymer ?
#
loop_
_entity_poly.entity_id
_entity_poly.type
_entity_poly.pdbx_seq_one_letter_code
_entity_poly.pdbx_strand_id
1 'polypeptide(L)'
;MSDTIALTRYAIERGADAALVLPPFYFKDLSDDGLLGYYRALCDALPSGARLILYHIPPMSQIPITPAVIEGLYQSHPHMVYGLKDSGGDLAYLSMLRQRFPELRVYVGSAALLAQALREGATGGIFALSNVFPREMRAVMTAHLSGGDVETAQQRVTALSAALKPYGNPPALKALLARMADFPQTSSRFPLVDLTDEQADALWTAVRSL
;
A
#
# COMPACT_ATOMS: atom_id res chain seq x y z
N MET A 1 16.64 5.68 -10.99
CA MET A 1 15.85 6.57 -11.85
C MET A 1 15.54 5.93 -13.20
N SER A 2 16.53 5.51 -14.02
CA SER A 2 16.34 4.90 -15.34
C SER A 2 15.35 3.74 -15.32
N ASP A 3 15.52 2.79 -14.41
CA ASP A 3 14.66 1.60 -14.29
C ASP A 3 13.24 1.99 -13.86
N THR A 4 13.10 2.96 -12.95
CA THR A 4 11.78 3.46 -12.53
C THR A 4 11.03 4.07 -13.72
N ILE A 5 11.71 4.89 -14.53
CA ILE A 5 11.12 5.50 -15.73
C ILE A 5 10.74 4.40 -16.74
N ALA A 6 11.66 3.49 -17.04
CA ALA A 6 11.43 2.42 -18.01
C ALA A 6 10.26 1.51 -17.63
N LEU A 7 10.21 1.05 -16.35
CA LEU A 7 9.15 0.17 -15.86
C LEU A 7 7.80 0.90 -15.76
N THR A 8 7.80 2.15 -15.31
CA THR A 8 6.56 2.95 -15.24
C THR A 8 5.99 3.20 -16.62
N ARG A 9 6.84 3.63 -17.57
CA ARG A 9 6.41 3.81 -18.97
C ARG A 9 5.86 2.52 -19.56
N TYR A 10 6.58 1.41 -19.41
CA TYR A 10 6.14 0.11 -19.89
C TYR A 10 4.77 -0.30 -19.31
N ALA A 11 4.56 -0.10 -18.00
CA ALA A 11 3.28 -0.43 -17.38
C ALA A 11 2.12 0.42 -17.94
N ILE A 12 2.31 1.73 -18.06
CA ILE A 12 1.30 2.65 -18.61
C ILE A 12 0.98 2.31 -20.07
N GLU A 13 2.00 2.07 -20.91
CA GLU A 13 1.82 1.67 -22.31
C GLU A 13 1.09 0.33 -22.47
N ARG A 14 1.15 -0.54 -21.44
CA ARG A 14 0.43 -1.83 -21.38
C ARG A 14 -0.95 -1.72 -20.72
N GLY A 15 -1.42 -0.53 -20.44
CA GLY A 15 -2.78 -0.28 -19.97
C GLY A 15 -2.93 -0.20 -18.44
N ALA A 16 -1.85 -0.02 -17.69
CA ALA A 16 -1.98 0.30 -16.29
C ALA A 16 -2.60 1.70 -16.11
N ASP A 17 -3.62 1.83 -15.25
CA ASP A 17 -4.27 3.11 -14.98
C ASP A 17 -3.39 4.07 -14.19
N ALA A 18 -2.51 3.54 -13.35
CA ALA A 18 -1.56 4.30 -12.54
C ALA A 18 -0.37 3.41 -12.13
N ALA A 19 0.76 4.04 -11.80
CA ALA A 19 1.92 3.38 -11.23
C ALA A 19 2.11 3.79 -9.77
N LEU A 20 2.27 2.80 -8.88
CA LEU A 20 2.62 3.01 -7.48
C LEU A 20 4.15 3.11 -7.36
N VAL A 21 4.66 4.28 -6.99
CA VAL A 21 6.09 4.58 -7.03
C VAL A 21 6.64 4.94 -5.65
N LEU A 22 7.66 4.17 -5.22
CA LEU A 22 8.43 4.45 -4.02
C LEU A 22 9.31 5.69 -4.19
N PRO A 23 9.58 6.45 -3.11
CA PRO A 23 10.68 7.39 -3.10
C PRO A 23 12.03 6.66 -3.25
N PRO A 24 13.11 7.32 -3.68
CA PRO A 24 14.45 6.75 -3.58
C PRO A 24 14.76 6.47 -2.11
N PHE A 25 15.26 5.27 -1.80
CA PHE A 25 15.39 4.81 -0.42
C PHE A 25 16.82 4.40 -0.02
N TYR A 26 17.78 4.49 -0.94
CA TYR A 26 19.18 4.17 -0.62
C TYR A 26 19.84 5.30 0.18
N PHE A 27 19.76 6.53 -0.32
CA PHE A 27 20.18 7.72 0.43
C PHE A 27 19.05 8.14 1.37
N LYS A 28 19.40 8.36 2.63
CA LYS A 28 18.52 8.89 3.67
C LYS A 28 18.67 10.41 3.74
N ASP A 29 17.93 11.07 4.58
CA ASP A 29 18.03 12.51 4.81
C ASP A 29 17.90 13.37 3.53
N LEU A 30 17.01 12.94 2.62
CA LEU A 30 16.69 13.73 1.44
C LEU A 30 15.92 14.99 1.84
N SER A 31 16.30 16.13 1.26
CA SER A 31 15.49 17.34 1.35
C SER A 31 14.20 17.20 0.52
N ASP A 32 13.19 17.98 0.87
CA ASP A 32 11.96 18.08 0.08
C ASP A 32 12.22 18.45 -1.37
N ASP A 33 13.18 19.36 -1.62
CA ASP A 33 13.58 19.76 -2.98
C ASP A 33 14.20 18.59 -3.76
N GLY A 34 15.03 17.78 -3.11
CA GLY A 34 15.64 16.59 -3.72
C GLY A 34 14.58 15.55 -4.09
N LEU A 35 13.63 15.29 -3.17
CA LEU A 35 12.54 14.35 -3.41
C LEU A 35 11.56 14.87 -4.48
N LEU A 36 11.24 16.15 -4.44
CA LEU A 36 10.41 16.80 -5.45
C LEU A 36 11.07 16.75 -6.83
N GLY A 37 12.38 17.02 -6.90
CA GLY A 37 13.18 16.89 -8.13
C GLY A 37 13.13 15.47 -8.72
N TYR A 38 13.20 14.44 -7.85
CA TYR A 38 13.08 13.06 -8.28
C TYR A 38 11.72 12.78 -8.95
N TYR A 39 10.63 13.15 -8.30
CA TYR A 39 9.29 12.91 -8.87
C TYR A 39 9.01 13.76 -10.10
N ARG A 40 9.49 15.01 -10.16
CA ARG A 40 9.40 15.87 -11.36
C ARG A 40 10.10 15.22 -12.56
N ALA A 41 11.35 14.79 -12.37
CA ALA A 41 12.10 14.13 -13.43
C ALA A 41 11.45 12.83 -13.90
N LEU A 42 10.75 12.09 -13.00
CA LEU A 42 9.95 10.96 -13.38
C LEU A 42 8.74 11.39 -14.22
N CYS A 43 7.99 12.39 -13.78
CA CYS A 43 6.82 12.91 -14.50
C CYS A 43 7.18 13.42 -15.89
N ASP A 44 8.27 14.19 -16.01
CA ASP A 44 8.76 14.73 -17.29
C ASP A 44 9.12 13.63 -18.30
N ALA A 45 9.52 12.47 -17.83
CA ALA A 45 9.90 11.33 -18.67
C ALA A 45 8.74 10.41 -19.06
N LEU A 46 7.53 10.61 -18.52
CA LEU A 46 6.38 9.74 -18.77
C LEU A 46 5.46 10.32 -19.85
N PRO A 47 4.65 9.47 -20.53
CA PRO A 47 3.64 9.93 -21.47
C PRO A 47 2.62 10.90 -20.82
N SER A 48 2.10 11.81 -21.60
CA SER A 48 0.99 12.67 -21.17
C SER A 48 -0.22 11.79 -20.78
N GLY A 49 -0.80 12.08 -19.60
CA GLY A 49 -1.89 11.26 -19.05
C GLY A 49 -1.45 10.09 -18.15
N ALA A 50 -0.15 9.83 -18.02
CA ALA A 50 0.34 8.90 -17.01
C ALA A 50 -0.06 9.37 -15.61
N ARG A 51 -0.38 8.43 -14.73
CA ARG A 51 -0.80 8.70 -13.35
C ARG A 51 0.11 8.01 -12.37
N LEU A 52 0.46 8.71 -11.29
CA LEU A 52 1.27 8.20 -10.20
C LEU A 52 0.47 8.12 -8.90
N ILE A 53 0.66 7.03 -8.19
CA ILE A 53 0.32 6.91 -6.77
C ILE A 53 1.63 6.98 -6.01
N LEU A 54 1.82 8.02 -5.22
CA LEU A 54 3.02 8.20 -4.40
C LEU A 54 3.00 7.18 -3.27
N TYR A 55 4.11 6.49 -3.01
CA TYR A 55 4.17 5.47 -1.97
C TYR A 55 4.88 5.99 -0.72
N HIS A 56 4.10 6.47 0.25
CA HIS A 56 4.58 6.89 1.56
C HIS A 56 4.71 5.67 2.47
N ILE A 57 5.96 5.27 2.76
CA ILE A 57 6.30 4.14 3.63
C ILE A 57 7.55 4.42 4.47
N PRO A 58 7.54 5.44 5.35
CA PRO A 58 8.70 5.84 6.14
C PRO A 58 9.34 4.71 6.97
N PRO A 59 8.59 3.74 7.53
CA PRO A 59 9.21 2.64 8.27
C PRO A 59 10.21 1.81 7.45
N MET A 60 10.05 1.78 6.13
CA MET A 60 10.94 1.04 5.21
C MET A 60 11.87 1.96 4.44
N SER A 61 11.34 3.02 3.84
CA SER A 61 12.13 3.95 3.01
C SER A 61 12.99 4.90 3.84
N GLN A 62 12.54 5.24 5.06
CA GLN A 62 13.05 6.33 5.90
C GLN A 62 12.93 7.72 5.22
N ILE A 63 12.16 7.81 4.15
CA ILE A 63 11.90 9.04 3.40
C ILE A 63 10.40 9.35 3.49
N PRO A 64 10.00 10.37 4.27
CA PRO A 64 8.62 10.84 4.28
C PRO A 64 8.29 11.59 2.99
N ILE A 65 7.08 11.45 2.50
CA ILE A 65 6.55 12.33 1.45
C ILE A 65 5.81 13.45 2.19
N THR A 66 6.42 14.62 2.23
CA THR A 66 5.86 15.76 2.98
C THR A 66 4.76 16.47 2.19
N PRO A 67 3.90 17.27 2.84
CA PRO A 67 2.93 18.10 2.14
C PRO A 67 3.57 19.05 1.13
N ALA A 68 4.78 19.55 1.38
CA ALA A 68 5.50 20.44 0.47
C ALA A 68 5.85 19.74 -0.84
N VAL A 69 6.26 18.47 -0.79
CA VAL A 69 6.53 17.66 -2.00
C VAL A 69 5.25 17.44 -2.81
N ILE A 70 4.13 17.13 -2.16
CA ILE A 70 2.83 16.94 -2.84
C ILE A 70 2.39 18.24 -3.51
N GLU A 71 2.47 19.35 -2.80
CA GLU A 71 2.10 20.67 -3.30
C GLU A 71 2.95 21.09 -4.50
N GLY A 72 4.28 20.90 -4.41
CA GLY A 72 5.19 21.18 -5.52
C GLY A 72 4.94 20.33 -6.76
N LEU A 73 4.47 19.08 -6.57
CA LEU A 73 4.04 18.21 -7.67
C LEU A 73 2.72 18.68 -8.29
N TYR A 74 1.73 19.07 -7.47
CA TYR A 74 0.48 19.64 -8.00
C TYR A 74 0.70 20.92 -8.79
N GLN A 75 1.66 21.76 -8.39
CA GLN A 75 2.00 22.99 -9.12
C GLN A 75 2.66 22.69 -10.47
N SER A 76 3.51 21.68 -10.56
CA SER A 76 4.25 21.36 -11.78
C SER A 76 3.56 20.32 -12.67
N HIS A 77 2.88 19.32 -12.08
CA HIS A 77 2.28 18.17 -12.77
C HIS A 77 0.90 17.82 -12.20
N PRO A 78 -0.08 18.74 -12.23
CA PRO A 78 -1.35 18.61 -11.50
C PRO A 78 -2.17 17.37 -11.91
N HIS A 79 -2.02 16.90 -13.15
CA HIS A 79 -2.81 15.77 -13.67
C HIS A 79 -2.14 14.40 -13.46
N MET A 80 -0.86 14.38 -13.03
CA MET A 80 -0.11 13.14 -12.89
C MET A 80 -0.17 12.56 -11.46
N VAL A 81 -0.43 13.38 -10.44
CA VAL A 81 -0.59 12.90 -9.06
C VAL A 81 -2.00 12.39 -8.86
N TYR A 82 -2.18 11.08 -9.02
CA TYR A 82 -3.49 10.43 -8.89
C TYR A 82 -3.87 10.13 -7.45
N GLY A 83 -2.90 9.82 -6.60
CA GLY A 83 -3.14 9.48 -5.21
C GLY A 83 -1.84 9.26 -4.43
N LEU A 84 -2.03 8.87 -3.18
CA LEU A 84 -0.95 8.47 -2.29
C LEU A 84 -1.36 7.20 -1.55
N LYS A 85 -0.46 6.21 -1.50
CA LYS A 85 -0.57 5.08 -0.57
C LYS A 85 0.20 5.40 0.68
N ASP A 86 -0.50 5.42 1.82
CA ASP A 86 0.09 5.64 3.13
C ASP A 86 0.28 4.32 3.89
N SER A 87 1.52 3.95 4.10
CA SER A 87 1.95 2.82 4.94
C SER A 87 2.75 3.29 6.16
N GLY A 88 2.64 4.56 6.52
CA GLY A 88 3.23 5.13 7.74
C GLY A 88 2.52 4.68 9.01
N GLY A 89 1.21 4.42 8.92
CA GLY A 89 0.40 4.00 10.05
C GLY A 89 -0.03 5.16 10.96
N ASP A 90 0.15 6.39 10.51
CA ASP A 90 -0.24 7.61 11.24
C ASP A 90 -1.52 8.21 10.66
N LEU A 91 -2.63 8.07 11.39
CA LEU A 91 -3.92 8.63 10.97
C LEU A 91 -3.95 10.16 11.01
N ALA A 92 -3.11 10.82 11.82
CA ALA A 92 -3.02 12.28 11.80
C ALA A 92 -2.43 12.76 10.46
N TYR A 93 -1.48 12.02 9.88
CA TYR A 93 -0.98 12.30 8.55
C TYR A 93 -2.08 12.16 7.49
N LEU A 94 -2.90 11.10 7.56
CA LEU A 94 -4.05 10.90 6.68
C LEU A 94 -5.04 12.08 6.80
N SER A 95 -5.45 12.45 8.02
CA SER A 95 -6.40 13.54 8.26
C SER A 95 -5.86 14.87 7.71
N MET A 96 -4.58 15.15 7.92
CA MET A 96 -3.91 16.34 7.37
C MET A 96 -3.93 16.33 5.84
N LEU A 97 -3.64 15.18 5.20
CA LEU A 97 -3.71 15.06 3.74
C LEU A 97 -5.12 15.33 3.20
N ARG A 98 -6.15 14.80 3.86
CA ARG A 98 -7.54 15.02 3.44
C ARG A 98 -7.98 16.46 3.57
N GLN A 99 -7.50 17.17 4.63
CA GLN A 99 -7.80 18.59 4.82
C GLN A 99 -7.09 19.48 3.80
N ARG A 100 -5.79 19.21 3.54
CA ARG A 100 -4.96 20.06 2.68
C ARG A 100 -5.12 19.76 1.19
N PHE A 101 -5.40 18.50 0.85
CA PHE A 101 -5.51 18.01 -0.54
C PHE A 101 -6.80 17.21 -0.72
N PRO A 102 -7.98 17.85 -0.74
CA PRO A 102 -9.28 17.14 -0.77
C PRO A 102 -9.45 16.25 -2.02
N GLU A 103 -8.81 16.58 -3.14
CA GLU A 103 -8.86 15.80 -4.38
C GLU A 103 -7.88 14.61 -4.40
N LEU A 104 -6.90 14.57 -3.49
CA LEU A 104 -5.93 13.48 -3.43
C LEU A 104 -6.61 12.19 -2.96
N ARG A 105 -6.51 11.14 -3.75
CA ARG A 105 -6.93 9.80 -3.33
C ARG A 105 -5.92 9.22 -2.37
N VAL A 106 -6.35 8.94 -1.14
CA VAL A 106 -5.46 8.34 -0.13
C VAL A 106 -5.86 6.89 0.10
N TYR A 107 -4.90 5.98 -0.08
CA TYR A 107 -5.03 4.55 0.14
C TYR A 107 -4.23 4.14 1.36
N VAL A 108 -4.88 3.58 2.37
CA VAL A 108 -4.16 3.11 3.57
C VAL A 108 -3.45 1.79 3.28
N GLY A 109 -2.23 1.64 3.81
CA GLY A 109 -1.40 0.42 3.67
C GLY A 109 -1.56 -0.58 4.82
N SER A 110 -2.15 -0.17 5.95
CA SER A 110 -2.41 -1.02 7.11
C SER A 110 -3.86 -1.53 7.09
N ALA A 111 -4.04 -2.83 6.91
CA ALA A 111 -5.36 -3.45 6.93
C ALA A 111 -6.06 -3.29 8.30
N ALA A 112 -5.30 -3.29 9.40
CA ALA A 112 -5.82 -3.08 10.75
C ALA A 112 -6.41 -1.67 10.97
N LEU A 113 -6.04 -0.70 10.14
CA LEU A 113 -6.53 0.69 10.23
C LEU A 113 -7.62 1.01 9.18
N LEU A 114 -8.04 0.02 8.37
CA LEU A 114 -8.91 0.29 7.22
C LEU A 114 -10.21 1.00 7.61
N ALA A 115 -10.95 0.49 8.57
CA ALA A 115 -12.23 1.09 8.99
C ALA A 115 -12.05 2.53 9.51
N GLN A 116 -11.02 2.76 10.32
CA GLN A 116 -10.75 4.09 10.85
C GLN A 116 -10.29 5.06 9.75
N ALA A 117 -9.41 4.61 8.86
CA ALA A 117 -8.98 5.41 7.71
C ALA A 117 -10.14 5.79 6.78
N LEU A 118 -11.10 4.89 6.56
CA LEU A 118 -12.30 5.17 5.77
C LEU A 118 -13.17 6.27 6.41
N ARG A 119 -13.30 6.27 7.74
CA ARG A 119 -14.03 7.35 8.47
C ARG A 119 -13.32 8.70 8.33
N GLU A 120 -11.98 8.71 8.25
CA GLU A 120 -11.16 9.88 7.99
C GLU A 120 -11.13 10.29 6.50
N GLY A 121 -11.88 9.60 5.64
CA GLY A 121 -12.02 9.93 4.24
C GLY A 121 -10.97 9.29 3.33
N ALA A 122 -10.31 8.21 3.75
CA ALA A 122 -9.49 7.43 2.83
C ALA A 122 -10.34 6.86 1.69
N THR A 123 -9.76 6.79 0.50
CA THR A 123 -10.42 6.22 -0.70
C THR A 123 -10.57 4.70 -0.61
N GLY A 124 -9.68 4.05 0.14
CA GLY A 124 -9.63 2.60 0.30
C GLY A 124 -8.27 2.17 0.82
N GLY A 125 -7.83 0.98 0.43
CA GLY A 125 -6.53 0.47 0.86
C GLY A 125 -5.82 -0.39 -0.17
N ILE A 126 -4.50 -0.52 -0.02
CA ILE A 126 -3.64 -1.40 -0.80
C ILE A 126 -2.85 -2.27 0.16
N PHE A 127 -3.26 -3.50 0.36
CA PHE A 127 -2.76 -4.38 1.40
C PHE A 127 -2.13 -5.65 0.87
N ALA A 128 -1.04 -6.11 1.49
CA ALA A 128 -0.48 -7.43 1.24
C ALA A 128 -1.50 -8.53 1.64
N LEU A 129 -2.27 -8.31 2.69
CA LEU A 129 -3.31 -9.23 3.19
C LEU A 129 -4.41 -9.51 2.17
N SER A 130 -4.69 -8.58 1.25
CA SER A 130 -5.69 -8.77 0.17
C SER A 130 -5.36 -9.89 -0.80
N ASN A 131 -4.10 -10.33 -0.87
CA ASN A 131 -3.73 -11.47 -1.70
C ASN A 131 -4.32 -12.79 -1.20
N VAL A 132 -4.62 -12.88 0.09
CA VAL A 132 -5.12 -14.09 0.76
C VAL A 132 -6.58 -13.91 1.20
N PHE A 133 -6.92 -12.73 1.73
CA PHE A 133 -8.23 -12.43 2.31
C PHE A 133 -8.92 -11.24 1.63
N PRO A 134 -9.13 -11.26 0.30
CA PRO A 134 -9.76 -10.14 -0.41
C PRO A 134 -11.21 -9.91 0.00
N ARG A 135 -11.91 -11.00 0.40
CA ARG A 135 -13.33 -10.92 0.80
C ARG A 135 -13.51 -10.16 2.11
N GLU A 136 -12.62 -10.37 3.06
CA GLU A 136 -12.62 -9.69 4.35
C GLU A 136 -12.32 -8.19 4.19
N MET A 137 -11.33 -7.83 3.34
CA MET A 137 -11.08 -6.43 3.01
C MET A 137 -12.30 -5.80 2.33
N ARG A 138 -12.92 -6.53 1.41
CA ARG A 138 -14.13 -6.07 0.72
C ARG A 138 -15.30 -5.90 1.67
N ALA A 139 -15.45 -6.79 2.67
CA ALA A 139 -16.52 -6.68 3.65
C ALA A 139 -16.45 -5.37 4.45
N VAL A 140 -15.26 -4.94 4.89
CA VAL A 140 -15.07 -3.65 5.57
C VAL A 140 -15.48 -2.49 4.65
N MET A 141 -15.03 -2.49 3.40
CA MET A 141 -15.38 -1.47 2.41
C MET A 141 -16.89 -1.42 2.16
N THR A 142 -17.52 -2.58 1.97
CA THR A 142 -18.95 -2.68 1.70
C THR A 142 -19.77 -2.20 2.90
N ALA A 143 -19.42 -2.63 4.11
CA ALA A 143 -20.08 -2.16 5.33
C ALA A 143 -19.98 -0.64 5.48
N HIS A 144 -18.81 -0.06 5.24
CA HIS A 144 -18.61 1.40 5.28
C HIS A 144 -19.52 2.12 4.27
N LEU A 145 -19.57 1.66 3.03
CA LEU A 145 -20.34 2.30 1.95
C LEU A 145 -21.85 2.15 2.13
N SER A 146 -22.31 1.05 2.74
CA SER A 146 -23.74 0.77 2.97
C SER A 146 -24.26 1.26 4.32
N GLY A 147 -23.40 1.82 5.19
CA GLY A 147 -23.78 2.15 6.57
C GLY A 147 -24.02 0.92 7.46
N GLY A 148 -23.43 -0.23 7.11
CA GLY A 148 -23.51 -1.47 7.86
C GLY A 148 -22.53 -1.55 9.04
N ASP A 149 -22.40 -2.78 9.61
CA ASP A 149 -21.52 -3.04 10.75
C ASP A 149 -20.04 -3.14 10.32
N VAL A 150 -19.40 -1.98 10.26
CA VAL A 150 -17.97 -1.84 9.92
C VAL A 150 -17.08 -2.45 11.00
N GLU A 151 -17.50 -2.38 12.27
CA GLU A 151 -16.68 -2.82 13.40
C GLU A 151 -16.48 -4.34 13.41
N THR A 152 -17.55 -5.10 13.24
CA THR A 152 -17.48 -6.57 13.14
C THR A 152 -16.60 -6.98 11.95
N ALA A 153 -16.79 -6.36 10.78
CA ALA A 153 -15.96 -6.64 9.61
C ALA A 153 -14.47 -6.31 9.88
N GLN A 154 -14.19 -5.19 10.53
CA GLN A 154 -12.82 -4.77 10.87
C GLN A 154 -12.17 -5.67 11.92
N GLN A 155 -12.90 -6.14 12.92
CA GLN A 155 -12.38 -7.06 13.93
C GLN A 155 -11.80 -8.33 13.28
N ARG A 156 -12.49 -8.89 12.31
CA ARG A 156 -12.01 -10.03 11.52
C ARG A 156 -10.67 -9.72 10.83
N VAL A 157 -10.57 -8.60 10.14
CA VAL A 157 -9.35 -8.15 9.47
C VAL A 157 -8.20 -7.94 10.45
N THR A 158 -8.50 -7.35 11.59
CA THR A 158 -7.52 -7.10 12.65
C THR A 158 -6.97 -8.41 13.21
N ALA A 159 -7.84 -9.39 13.48
CA ALA A 159 -7.45 -10.71 13.96
C ALA A 159 -6.57 -11.45 12.94
N LEU A 160 -6.91 -11.44 11.65
CA LEU A 160 -6.10 -12.00 10.58
C LEU A 160 -4.73 -11.32 10.50
N SER A 161 -4.69 -9.99 10.55
CA SER A 161 -3.42 -9.23 10.55
C SER A 161 -2.53 -9.61 11.74
N ALA A 162 -3.13 -9.78 12.93
CA ALA A 162 -2.41 -10.18 14.13
C ALA A 162 -1.86 -11.60 14.03
N ALA A 163 -2.61 -12.54 13.46
CA ALA A 163 -2.17 -13.92 13.26
C ALA A 163 -0.95 -14.03 12.33
N LEU A 164 -0.85 -13.18 11.30
CA LEU A 164 0.28 -13.18 10.36
C LEU A 164 1.51 -12.46 10.91
N LYS A 165 1.34 -11.51 11.84
CA LYS A 165 2.41 -10.63 12.32
C LYS A 165 3.69 -11.34 12.80
N PRO A 166 3.62 -12.46 13.55
CA PRO A 166 4.82 -13.18 14.02
C PRO A 166 5.67 -13.78 12.89
N TYR A 167 5.06 -14.06 11.75
CA TYR A 167 5.71 -14.78 10.64
C TYR A 167 6.23 -13.85 9.54
N GLY A 168 5.82 -12.58 9.56
CA GLY A 168 6.21 -11.59 8.55
C GLY A 168 5.59 -11.81 7.16
N ASN A 169 5.54 -10.76 6.40
CA ASN A 169 5.15 -10.77 4.99
C ASN A 169 6.42 -10.64 4.12
N PRO A 170 6.49 -11.28 2.93
CA PRO A 170 5.56 -12.16 2.21
C PRO A 170 5.54 -13.64 2.62
N PRO A 171 6.48 -14.21 3.43
CA PRO A 171 6.53 -15.66 3.66
C PRO A 171 5.22 -16.23 4.20
N ALA A 172 4.58 -15.56 5.19
CA ALA A 172 3.29 -15.98 5.73
C ALA A 172 2.18 -16.05 4.67
N LEU A 173 2.13 -15.05 3.77
CA LEU A 173 1.12 -15.02 2.70
C LEU A 173 1.32 -16.16 1.70
N LYS A 174 2.57 -16.47 1.34
CA LYS A 174 2.90 -17.60 0.45
C LYS A 174 2.52 -18.94 1.08
N ALA A 175 2.82 -19.13 2.36
CA ALA A 175 2.45 -20.33 3.09
C ALA A 175 0.92 -20.53 3.16
N LEU A 176 0.15 -19.46 3.35
CA LEU A 176 -1.32 -19.52 3.34
C LEU A 176 -1.87 -19.79 1.93
N LEU A 177 -1.39 -19.11 0.91
CA LEU A 177 -1.84 -19.33 -0.47
C LEU A 177 -1.68 -20.78 -0.91
N ALA A 178 -0.56 -21.41 -0.58
CA ALA A 178 -0.31 -22.80 -0.87
C ALA A 178 -1.29 -23.78 -0.19
N ARG A 179 -1.97 -23.34 0.89
CA ARG A 179 -2.95 -24.14 1.64
C ARG A 179 -4.41 -23.80 1.32
N MET A 180 -4.68 -22.61 0.80
CA MET A 180 -6.04 -22.11 0.59
C MET A 180 -6.60 -22.39 -0.79
N ALA A 181 -5.76 -22.57 -1.80
CA ALA A 181 -6.17 -22.77 -3.19
C ALA A 181 -5.20 -23.77 -3.84
N ASP A 182 -5.57 -24.30 -5.01
CA ASP A 182 -4.64 -25.00 -5.90
C ASP A 182 -3.58 -24.05 -6.45
N PHE A 183 -2.93 -23.33 -5.53
CA PHE A 183 -1.88 -22.38 -5.86
C PHE A 183 -0.54 -23.11 -5.77
N PRO A 184 0.33 -23.00 -6.78
CA PRO A 184 1.61 -23.67 -6.73
C PRO A 184 2.42 -23.19 -5.53
N GLN A 185 3.07 -24.13 -4.84
CA GLN A 185 3.99 -23.75 -3.76
C GLN A 185 5.11 -22.90 -4.34
N THR A 186 5.29 -21.72 -3.77
CA THR A 186 6.30 -20.76 -4.20
C THR A 186 7.20 -20.40 -3.06
N SER A 187 8.50 -20.24 -3.33
CA SER A 187 9.48 -19.82 -2.32
C SER A 187 9.65 -18.31 -2.27
N SER A 188 10.04 -17.83 -1.12
CA SER A 188 10.45 -16.43 -0.94
C SER A 188 11.84 -16.23 -1.54
N ARG A 189 12.10 -15.07 -2.11
CA ARG A 189 13.45 -14.70 -2.55
C ARG A 189 14.28 -14.22 -1.38
N PHE A 190 15.55 -14.58 -1.35
CA PHE A 190 16.48 -14.02 -0.35
C PHE A 190 16.47 -12.48 -0.38
N PRO A 191 16.61 -11.84 0.79
CA PRO A 191 16.98 -12.37 2.11
C PRO A 191 15.80 -12.94 2.93
N LEU A 192 14.59 -13.02 2.39
CA LEU A 192 13.45 -13.62 3.09
C LEU A 192 13.58 -15.14 3.10
N VAL A 193 13.14 -15.75 4.22
CA VAL A 193 13.15 -17.19 4.43
C VAL A 193 11.70 -17.68 4.53
N ASP A 194 11.41 -18.80 3.91
CA ASP A 194 10.08 -19.40 3.99
C ASP A 194 9.79 -19.91 5.41
N LEU A 195 8.53 -20.04 5.76
CA LEU A 195 8.12 -20.68 7.01
C LEU A 195 8.49 -22.18 6.99
N THR A 196 8.84 -22.72 8.16
CA THR A 196 8.89 -24.18 8.33
C THR A 196 7.49 -24.77 8.23
N ASP A 197 7.38 -26.07 7.98
CA ASP A 197 6.07 -26.74 7.92
C ASP A 197 5.28 -26.58 9.21
N GLU A 198 5.94 -26.67 10.37
CA GLU A 198 5.33 -26.46 11.70
C GLU A 198 4.78 -25.01 11.84
N GLN A 199 5.57 -24.03 11.44
CA GLN A 199 5.13 -22.63 11.48
C GLN A 199 3.93 -22.38 10.55
N ALA A 200 3.99 -22.95 9.35
CA ALA A 200 2.94 -22.82 8.37
C ALA A 200 1.64 -23.53 8.81
N ASP A 201 1.72 -24.68 9.49
CA ASP A 201 0.58 -25.40 10.06
C ASP A 201 -0.01 -24.65 11.27
N ALA A 202 0.83 -24.10 12.12
CA ALA A 202 0.39 -23.26 13.23
C ALA A 202 -0.36 -22.01 12.73
N LEU A 203 0.20 -21.33 11.74
CA LEU A 203 -0.45 -20.18 11.11
C LEU A 203 -1.79 -20.56 10.47
N TRP A 204 -1.82 -21.68 9.71
CA TRP A 204 -3.04 -22.18 9.07
C TRP A 204 -4.14 -22.47 10.08
N THR A 205 -3.79 -23.15 11.19
CA THR A 205 -4.72 -23.45 12.28
C THR A 205 -5.24 -22.17 12.92
N ALA A 206 -4.37 -21.21 13.22
CA ALA A 206 -4.76 -19.92 13.79
C ALA A 206 -5.74 -19.15 12.89
N VAL A 207 -5.47 -19.10 11.59
CA VAL A 207 -6.32 -18.39 10.63
C VAL A 207 -7.69 -19.06 10.46
N ARG A 208 -7.75 -20.40 10.50
CA ARG A 208 -9.02 -21.15 10.36
C ARG A 208 -9.91 -21.07 11.58
N SER A 209 -9.35 -20.78 12.75
CA SER A 209 -10.11 -20.63 14.00
C SER A 209 -10.77 -19.25 14.14
N LEU A 210 -10.39 -18.31 13.29
CA LEU A 210 -10.98 -16.96 13.22
C LEU A 210 -12.23 -16.95 12.35
#